data_68f6be8e05b97be24bc4d11185fd5b90
#
_entry.id   68f6be8e05b97be24bc4d11185fd5b90
#
_cell.length_a   1.000
_cell.length_b   1.000
_cell.length_c   1.000
_cell.angle_alpha   90.00
_cell.angle_beta   90.00
_cell.angle_gamma   90.00
#
_symmetry.space_group_name_H-M   'P 1'
#
loop_
_entity.id
_entity.type
_entity.pdbx_description
1 polymer ?
#
loop_
_entity_poly.entity_id
_entity_poly.type
_entity_poly.pdbx_seq_one_letter_code
_entity_poly.pdbx_strand_id
1 'polypeptide(L)'
;MIKKDLIEEVIYATDLDRSTAAKAVEIVINTITDALVKGDNVYLRGFATFKNVIKSPKKGQNIKGGYTIDIPARRSVKLILSPELKNAMNNTNTDN
;
A
#
# COMPACT_ATOMS: atom_id res chain seq x y z
N MET A 1 -3.63 -3.00 -12.96
CA MET A 1 -2.14 -3.07 -12.92
C MET A 1 -1.71 -4.09 -11.88
N ILE A 2 -0.80 -4.95 -12.25
CA ILE A 2 -0.24 -5.95 -11.35
C ILE A 2 1.27 -5.81 -11.35
N LYS A 3 1.96 -6.59 -10.51
CA LYS A 3 3.41 -6.48 -10.39
C LYS A 3 4.12 -6.68 -11.73
N LYS A 4 3.63 -7.59 -12.55
CA LYS A 4 4.19 -7.81 -13.88
C LYS A 4 4.19 -6.53 -14.71
N ASP A 5 3.13 -5.73 -14.61
CA ASP A 5 3.02 -4.48 -15.34
C ASP A 5 4.08 -3.48 -14.90
N LEU A 6 4.37 -3.45 -13.59
CA LEU A 6 5.43 -2.59 -13.07
C LEU A 6 6.80 -3.01 -13.61
N ILE A 7 7.04 -4.31 -13.68
CA ILE A 7 8.30 -4.83 -14.23
C ILE A 7 8.44 -4.42 -15.69
N GLU A 8 7.36 -4.54 -16.46
CA GLU A 8 7.38 -4.15 -17.87
C GLU A 8 7.72 -2.66 -18.02
N GLU A 9 7.17 -1.81 -17.17
CA GLU A 9 7.46 -0.38 -17.22
C GLU A 9 8.91 -0.08 -16.89
N VAL A 10 9.49 -0.81 -15.95
CA VAL A 10 10.90 -0.63 -15.61
C VAL A 10 11.79 -1.03 -16.78
N ILE A 11 11.48 -2.14 -17.43
CA ILE A 11 12.22 -2.58 -18.63
C ILE A 11 12.16 -1.51 -19.71
N TYR A 12 10.96 -1.01 -19.96
CA TYR A 12 10.73 -0.03 -20.99
C TYR A 12 11.50 1.26 -20.75
N ALA A 13 11.56 1.68 -19.48
CA ALA A 13 12.14 2.98 -19.13
C ALA A 13 13.65 2.94 -18.93
N THR A 14 14.26 1.76 -18.75
CA THR A 14 15.65 1.69 -18.28
C THR A 14 16.59 0.85 -19.11
N ASP A 15 16.11 0.12 -20.09
CA ASP A 15 16.91 -0.83 -20.86
C ASP A 15 17.48 -1.98 -20.02
N LEU A 16 16.99 -2.19 -18.81
CA LEU A 16 17.40 -3.34 -18.01
C LEU A 16 16.82 -4.61 -18.61
N ASP A 17 17.53 -5.73 -18.43
CA ASP A 17 16.96 -7.02 -18.78
C ASP A 17 15.85 -7.39 -17.79
N ARG A 18 15.01 -8.34 -18.20
CA ARG A 18 13.86 -8.72 -17.40
C ARG A 18 14.23 -9.21 -16.01
N SER A 19 15.30 -9.99 -15.90
CA SER A 19 15.73 -10.53 -14.61
C SER A 19 16.10 -9.41 -13.65
N THR A 20 16.86 -8.44 -14.11
CA THR A 20 17.30 -7.31 -13.29
C THR A 20 16.13 -6.41 -12.94
N ALA A 21 15.24 -6.14 -13.89
CA ALA A 21 14.07 -5.32 -13.65
C ALA A 21 13.13 -5.97 -12.63
N ALA A 22 12.94 -7.28 -12.73
CA ALA A 22 12.10 -8.02 -11.78
C ALA A 22 12.70 -7.95 -10.39
N LYS A 23 14.01 -8.10 -10.25
CA LYS A 23 14.67 -7.99 -8.95
C LYS A 23 14.53 -6.60 -8.38
N ALA A 24 14.66 -5.58 -9.20
CA ALA A 24 14.53 -4.20 -8.74
C ALA A 24 13.14 -3.94 -8.16
N VAL A 25 12.09 -4.36 -8.85
CA VAL A 25 10.72 -4.20 -8.38
C VAL A 25 10.50 -4.99 -7.09
N GLU A 26 11.00 -6.23 -7.04
CA GLU A 26 10.87 -7.06 -5.83
C GLU A 26 11.58 -6.43 -4.63
N ILE A 27 12.77 -5.88 -4.84
CA ILE A 27 13.53 -5.25 -3.76
C ILE A 27 12.76 -4.06 -3.20
N VAL A 28 12.18 -3.23 -4.06
CA VAL A 28 11.40 -2.09 -3.60
C VAL A 28 10.23 -2.56 -2.73
N ILE A 29 9.47 -3.51 -3.22
CA ILE A 29 8.29 -4.01 -2.50
C ILE A 29 8.69 -4.67 -1.18
N ASN A 30 9.73 -5.50 -1.22
CA ASN A 30 10.17 -6.20 -0.01
C ASN A 30 10.75 -5.24 1.01
N THR A 31 11.46 -4.22 0.57
CA THR A 31 12.03 -3.22 1.48
C THR A 31 10.92 -2.45 2.20
N ILE A 32 9.88 -2.06 1.47
CA ILE A 32 8.72 -1.39 2.07
C ILE A 32 8.03 -2.34 3.04
N THR A 33 7.84 -3.60 2.65
CA THR A 33 7.22 -4.60 3.50
C THR A 33 7.99 -4.77 4.80
N ASP A 34 9.30 -4.91 4.71
CA ASP A 34 10.14 -5.12 5.90
C ASP A 34 10.09 -3.92 6.84
N ALA A 35 10.10 -2.71 6.27
CA ALA A 35 10.00 -1.51 7.09
C ALA A 35 8.68 -1.47 7.86
N LEU A 36 7.59 -1.80 7.19
CA LEU A 36 6.28 -1.80 7.83
C LEU A 36 6.17 -2.89 8.89
N VAL A 37 6.74 -4.06 8.64
CA VAL A 37 6.75 -5.14 9.63
C VAL A 37 7.49 -4.71 10.90
N LYS A 38 8.57 -3.96 10.75
CA LYS A 38 9.34 -3.46 11.90
C LYS A 38 8.62 -2.35 12.67
N GLY A 39 7.59 -1.75 12.07
CA GLY A 39 6.88 -0.64 12.70
C GLY A 39 7.28 0.73 12.17
N ASP A 40 8.12 0.78 11.14
CA ASP A 40 8.49 2.05 10.53
C ASP A 40 7.41 2.54 9.60
N ASN A 41 7.30 3.85 9.48
CA ASN A 41 6.45 4.45 8.46
C ASN A 41 7.28 4.64 7.20
N VAL A 42 6.62 4.60 6.04
CA VAL A 42 7.28 4.77 4.76
C VAL A 42 6.71 5.97 4.05
N TYR A 43 7.57 6.95 3.75
CA TYR A 43 7.17 8.17 3.05
C TYR A 43 7.68 8.13 1.63
N LEU A 44 6.78 8.12 0.68
CA LEU A 44 7.14 8.17 -0.74
C LEU A 44 6.65 9.51 -1.29
N ARG A 45 7.57 10.45 -1.37
CA ARG A 45 7.26 11.82 -1.74
C ARG A 45 6.55 11.88 -3.08
N GLY A 46 5.44 12.61 -3.12
CA GLY A 46 4.66 12.75 -4.34
C GLY A 46 3.74 11.59 -4.63
N PHE A 47 3.77 10.55 -3.80
CA PHE A 47 2.94 9.38 -3.99
C PHE A 47 2.04 9.12 -2.78
N ALA A 48 2.61 8.58 -1.72
CA ALA A 48 1.80 8.21 -0.56
C ALA A 48 2.69 8.00 0.66
N THR A 49 2.06 8.01 1.82
CA THR A 49 2.69 7.63 3.08
C THR A 49 2.00 6.38 3.60
N PHE A 50 2.79 5.38 3.94
CA PHE A 50 2.32 4.16 4.58
C PHE A 50 2.58 4.31 6.06
N LYS A 51 1.53 4.52 6.84
CA LYS A 51 1.65 4.82 8.26
C LYS A 51 1.21 3.64 9.09
N ASN A 52 2.08 3.19 10.00
CA ASN A 52 1.70 2.16 10.95
C ASN A 52 0.66 2.71 11.91
N VAL A 53 -0.39 1.93 12.11
CA VAL A 53 -1.45 2.28 13.06
C VAL A 53 -1.82 1.04 13.84
N ILE A 54 -2.40 1.26 15.00
CA ILE A 54 -2.96 0.18 15.79
C ILE A 54 -4.46 0.37 15.78
N LYS A 55 -5.17 -0.63 15.25
CA LYS A 55 -6.61 -0.60 15.26
C LYS A 55 -7.09 -1.03 16.65
N SER A 56 -7.95 -0.21 17.24
CA SER A 56 -8.48 -0.46 18.57
C SER A 56 -9.26 -1.77 18.63
N PRO A 57 -9.31 -2.41 19.80
CA PRO A 57 -10.18 -3.55 19.98
C PRO A 57 -11.61 -3.13 19.72
N LYS A 58 -12.39 -4.02 19.18
CA LYS A 58 -13.81 -3.75 18.94
C LYS A 58 -14.59 -5.02 19.12
N LYS A 59 -15.90 -4.88 19.25
CA LYS A 59 -16.80 -6.01 19.38
C LYS A 59 -17.59 -6.17 18.10
N GLY A 60 -17.50 -7.34 17.52
CA GLY A 60 -18.34 -7.72 16.40
C GLY A 60 -19.54 -8.47 16.91
N GLN A 61 -20.59 -8.48 16.14
CA GLN A 61 -21.81 -9.19 16.51
C GLN A 61 -22.02 -10.34 15.57
N ASN A 62 -22.28 -11.51 16.15
CA ASN A 62 -22.60 -12.68 15.35
C ASN A 62 -24.10 -12.66 15.06
N ILE A 63 -24.43 -12.39 13.83
CA ILE A 63 -25.82 -12.24 13.44
C ILE A 63 -26.64 -13.52 13.65
N LYS A 64 -26.03 -14.66 13.35
CA LYS A 64 -26.70 -15.94 13.48
C LYS A 64 -26.85 -16.39 14.92
N GLY A 65 -25.84 -16.14 15.74
CA GLY A 65 -25.85 -16.59 17.11
C GLY A 65 -26.37 -15.59 18.09
N GLY A 66 -26.47 -14.31 17.70
CA GLY A 66 -26.94 -13.26 18.58
C GLY A 66 -25.99 -12.90 19.69
N TYR A 67 -24.72 -13.30 19.60
CA TYR A 67 -23.73 -12.97 20.63
C TYR A 67 -22.61 -12.11 20.07
N THR A 68 -21.89 -11.47 20.96
CA THR A 68 -20.82 -10.52 20.65
C THR A 68 -19.50 -11.25 20.49
N ILE A 69 -18.71 -10.86 19.50
CA ILE A 69 -17.37 -11.38 19.28
C ILE A 69 -16.39 -10.27 19.58
N ASP A 70 -15.40 -10.57 20.43
CA ASP A 70 -14.35 -9.62 20.74
C ASP A 70 -13.26 -9.69 19.68
N ILE A 71 -12.95 -8.54 19.07
CA ILE A 71 -11.88 -8.43 18.09
C ILE A 71 -10.74 -7.68 18.75
N PRO A 72 -9.58 -8.31 18.95
CA PRO A 72 -8.48 -7.67 19.67
C PRO A 72 -7.85 -6.55 18.87
N ALA A 73 -7.08 -5.70 19.55
CA ALA A 73 -6.27 -4.70 18.89
C ALA A 73 -5.28 -5.39 17.96
N ARG A 74 -5.01 -4.75 16.83
CA ARG A 74 -4.07 -5.31 15.85
C ARG A 74 -3.34 -4.20 15.12
N ARG A 75 -2.16 -4.52 14.65
CA ARG A 75 -1.39 -3.61 13.83
C ARG A 75 -1.94 -3.61 12.41
N SER A 76 -1.91 -2.46 11.78
CA SER A 76 -2.34 -2.29 10.41
C SER A 76 -1.58 -1.13 9.79
N VAL A 77 -1.85 -0.84 8.54
CA VAL A 77 -1.22 0.26 7.83
C VAL A 77 -2.31 1.13 7.25
N LYS A 78 -2.17 2.45 7.46
CA LYS A 78 -3.04 3.44 6.84
C LYS A 78 -2.29 4.05 5.67
N LEU A 79 -2.91 4.06 4.51
CA LEU A 79 -2.34 4.67 3.32
C LEU A 79 -2.87 6.09 3.18
N ILE A 80 -1.96 7.05 3.16
CA ILE A 80 -2.29 8.46 3.02
C ILE A 80 -1.72 8.95 1.70
N LEU A 81 -2.58 9.29 0.77
CA LEU A 81 -2.15 9.77 -0.54
C LEU A 81 -1.54 11.15 -0.44
N SER A 82 -0.52 11.42 -1.26
CA SER A 82 0.07 12.75 -1.32
C SER A 82 -0.93 13.74 -1.92
N PRO A 83 -0.82 15.04 -1.56
CA PRO A 83 -1.67 16.05 -2.20
C PRO A 83 -1.49 16.07 -3.72
N GLU A 84 -0.26 15.88 -4.19
CA GLU A 84 0.03 15.84 -5.62
C GLU A 84 -0.73 14.72 -6.30
N LEU A 85 -0.76 13.54 -5.71
CA LEU A 85 -1.48 12.42 -6.29
C LEU A 85 -2.98 12.67 -6.29
N LYS A 86 -3.51 13.16 -5.16
CA LYS A 86 -4.93 13.49 -5.07
C LYS A 86 -5.34 14.50 -6.14
N ASN A 87 -4.52 15.54 -6.29
CA ASN A 87 -4.82 16.57 -7.27
C ASN A 87 -4.77 16.03 -8.69
N ALA A 88 -3.78 15.19 -8.99
CA ALA A 88 -3.67 14.60 -10.31
C ALA A 88 -4.89 13.74 -10.63
N MET A 89 -5.34 12.95 -9.66
CA MET A 89 -6.52 12.10 -9.85
C MET A 89 -7.78 12.92 -10.11
N ASN A 90 -7.93 14.01 -9.39
CA ASN A 90 -9.14 14.84 -9.52
C ASN A 90 -9.11 15.74 -10.75
N ASN A 91 -7.92 16.18 -11.16
CA ASN A 91 -7.79 17.05 -12.32
C ASN A 91 -7.96 16.30 -13.63
N THR A 92 -7.61 15.02 -13.67
CA THR A 92 -7.74 14.23 -14.89
C THR A 92 -9.16 13.75 -15.11
N ASN A 93 -9.98 13.82 -14.09
CA ASN A 93 -11.33 13.30 -14.15
C ASN A 93 -12.31 14.45 -14.27
N THR A 94 -12.22 15.17 -15.37
CA THR A 94 -12.97 16.41 -15.51
C THR A 94 -14.37 16.23 -16.03
N ASP A 95 -14.71 15.06 -16.46
CA ASP A 95 -15.99 14.88 -17.14
C ASP A 95 -17.08 14.35 -16.27
N ASN A 96 -16.85 14.28 -15.06
CA ASN A 96 -17.87 13.65 -14.23
C ASN A 96 -19.00 14.52 -13.84
#